data_821f1f0f75640d2f525b882b463bb1cd
#
_entry.id   821f1f0f75640d2f525b882b463bb1cd
#
_cell.length_a   1.000
_cell.length_b   1.000
_cell.length_c   1.000
_cell.angle_alpha   90.00
_cell.angle_beta   90.00
_cell.angle_gamma   90.00
#
_symmetry.space_group_name_H-M   'P 1'
#
loop_
_entity.id
_entity.type
_entity.pdbx_description
1 polymer ?
#
loop_
_entity_poly.entity_id
_entity_poly.type
_entity_poly.pdbx_seq_one_letter_code
_entity_poly.pdbx_strand_id
1 'polypeptide(L)'
;MRTFVEKILNAPAGSIVIRRPDIVMSHDNSARIRKIFEEMGGEKLKDAGKLLVVLDRKMTGTTDELIRDYNSIHRFMDEQKVEHFFDCDKGICHEILAGQLKPGGLIVGNDSHTCTAGAFNCMAVGLNKTETAVLWKEGEMWFRVPETIKISLKNRLPEGVYAKDLALWIMGMLREENVAYKSLEFHGEGVPAL
;
A
#
# COMPACT_ATOMS: atom_id res chain seq x y z
N MET A 1 23.49 12.17 4.18
CA MET A 1 22.60 12.18 2.99
C MET A 1 21.31 11.55 3.45
N ARG A 2 20.14 12.14 3.17
CA ARG A 2 18.83 11.56 3.56
C ARG A 2 18.47 10.39 2.66
N THR A 3 17.91 9.33 3.24
CA THR A 3 17.33 8.19 2.53
C THR A 3 16.06 8.62 1.78
N PHE A 4 15.55 7.76 0.91
CA PHE A 4 14.34 8.05 0.15
C PHE A 4 13.12 8.27 1.05
N VAL A 5 12.93 7.38 2.03
CA VAL A 5 11.82 7.50 3.00
C VAL A 5 11.94 8.73 3.91
N GLU A 6 13.15 9.12 4.31
CA GLU A 6 13.39 10.35 5.07
C GLU A 6 13.04 11.61 4.25
N LYS A 7 13.18 11.56 2.94
CA LYS A 7 12.76 12.65 2.04
C LYS A 7 11.25 12.74 1.94
N ILE A 8 10.56 11.62 1.73
CA ILE A 8 9.10 11.56 1.62
C ILE A 8 8.45 12.01 2.94
N LEU A 9 8.91 11.46 4.07
CA LEU A 9 8.36 11.80 5.37
C LEU A 9 8.93 13.11 5.95
N ASN A 10 9.92 13.69 5.28
CA ASN A 10 10.62 14.93 5.68
C ASN A 10 11.07 14.92 7.16
N ALA A 11 11.62 13.80 7.62
CA ALA A 11 12.13 13.63 8.97
C ALA A 11 13.20 12.52 9.02
N PRO A 12 14.14 12.54 9.98
CA PRO A 12 15.16 11.51 10.10
C PRO A 12 14.59 10.18 10.59
N ALA A 13 15.28 9.08 10.26
CA ALA A 13 14.94 7.73 10.72
C ALA A 13 14.74 7.68 12.26
N GLY A 14 13.76 6.92 12.69
CA GLY A 14 13.37 6.80 14.09
C GLY A 14 12.35 7.85 14.58
N SER A 15 12.19 8.97 13.86
CA SER A 15 11.21 10.00 14.20
C SER A 15 9.77 9.51 14.02
N ILE A 16 8.85 10.06 14.79
CA ILE A 16 7.40 9.90 14.60
C ILE A 16 6.87 11.20 13.99
N VAL A 17 6.14 11.07 12.90
CA VAL A 17 5.55 12.20 12.18
C VAL A 17 4.09 11.91 11.82
N ILE A 18 3.26 12.94 11.77
CA ILE A 18 1.89 12.83 11.25
C ILE A 18 1.93 13.22 9.78
N ARG A 19 1.37 12.40 8.90
CA ARG A 19 1.31 12.63 7.45
C ARG A 19 -0.02 12.21 6.88
N ARG A 20 -0.36 12.84 5.76
CA ARG A 20 -1.50 12.51 4.92
C ARG A 20 -1.01 11.69 3.75
N PRO A 21 -1.42 10.42 3.61
CA PRO A 21 -1.08 9.64 2.43
C PRO A 21 -1.61 10.28 1.14
N ASP A 22 -0.94 10.00 0.03
CA ASP A 22 -1.41 10.39 -1.30
C ASP A 22 -2.50 9.45 -1.81
N ILE A 23 -2.38 8.15 -1.48
CA ILE A 23 -3.38 7.13 -1.79
C ILE A 23 -3.60 6.25 -0.56
N VAL A 24 -4.87 5.98 -0.25
CA VAL A 24 -5.33 5.02 0.75
C VAL A 24 -6.06 3.90 0.03
N MET A 25 -5.38 2.76 -0.17
CA MET A 25 -5.95 1.63 -0.87
C MET A 25 -6.69 0.70 0.10
N SER A 26 -7.84 0.19 -0.35
CA SER A 26 -8.50 -0.96 0.26
C SER A 26 -9.09 -1.87 -0.82
N HIS A 27 -9.40 -3.11 -0.45
CA HIS A 27 -9.94 -4.10 -1.38
C HIS A 27 -11.17 -4.80 -0.75
N ASP A 28 -11.42 -6.07 -1.00
CA ASP A 28 -12.59 -6.84 -0.50
C ASP A 28 -12.88 -6.68 1.01
N ASN A 29 -11.89 -6.25 1.78
CA ASN A 29 -12.06 -5.95 3.21
C ASN A 29 -12.78 -4.63 3.51
N SER A 30 -13.10 -3.84 2.49
CA SER A 30 -13.64 -2.47 2.63
C SER A 30 -14.96 -2.43 3.41
N ALA A 31 -15.81 -3.45 3.28
CA ALA A 31 -17.03 -3.55 4.09
C ALA A 31 -16.76 -3.63 5.59
N ARG A 32 -15.70 -4.35 5.99
CA ARG A 32 -15.29 -4.45 7.40
C ARG A 32 -14.62 -3.17 7.89
N ILE A 33 -13.84 -2.50 7.03
CA ILE A 33 -13.25 -1.20 7.34
C ILE A 33 -14.37 -0.18 7.56
N ARG A 34 -15.40 -0.17 6.71
CA ARG A 34 -16.56 0.66 6.87
C ARG A 34 -17.26 0.47 8.22
N LYS A 35 -17.50 -0.77 8.65
CA LYS A 35 -18.10 -1.06 9.97
C LYS A 35 -17.30 -0.43 11.09
N ILE A 36 -15.96 -0.59 11.09
CA ILE A 36 -15.07 0.01 12.09
C ILE A 36 -15.14 1.54 12.02
N PHE A 37 -15.13 2.11 10.82
CA PHE A 37 -15.25 3.55 10.61
C PHE A 37 -16.54 4.11 11.22
N GLU A 38 -17.68 3.45 11.00
CA GLU A 38 -18.98 3.82 11.58
C GLU A 38 -19.02 3.65 13.12
N GLU A 39 -18.45 2.55 13.65
CA GLU A 39 -18.29 2.31 15.09
C GLU A 39 -17.44 3.39 15.78
N MET A 40 -16.47 3.95 15.07
CA MET A 40 -15.65 5.08 15.53
C MET A 40 -16.38 6.44 15.41
N GLY A 41 -17.64 6.46 15.01
CA GLY A 41 -18.44 7.69 14.79
C GLY A 41 -18.05 8.39 13.47
N GLY A 42 -17.55 7.68 12.49
CA GLY A 42 -17.32 8.19 11.14
C GLY A 42 -18.65 8.23 10.36
N GLU A 43 -18.99 9.39 9.81
CA GLU A 43 -20.16 9.58 8.95
C GLU A 43 -19.74 9.92 7.52
N LYS A 44 -18.70 10.72 7.38
CA LYS A 44 -18.19 11.18 6.10
C LYS A 44 -16.67 10.95 6.00
N LEU A 45 -16.25 10.44 4.85
CA LEU A 45 -14.83 10.29 4.54
C LEU A 45 -14.12 11.64 4.53
N LYS A 46 -12.97 11.72 5.17
CA LYS A 46 -12.21 12.98 5.26
C LYS A 46 -11.73 13.46 3.91
N ASP A 47 -11.28 12.55 3.07
CA ASP A 47 -10.76 12.82 1.72
C ASP A 47 -11.07 11.64 0.78
N ALA A 48 -12.29 11.65 0.21
CA ALA A 48 -12.73 10.58 -0.70
C ALA A 48 -11.88 10.51 -1.98
N GLY A 49 -11.28 11.61 -2.42
CA GLY A 49 -10.44 11.66 -3.61
C GLY A 49 -9.10 10.94 -3.46
N LYS A 50 -8.70 10.60 -2.24
CA LYS A 50 -7.48 9.82 -1.97
C LYS A 50 -7.74 8.33 -1.77
N LEU A 51 -8.99 7.92 -1.69
CA LEU A 51 -9.33 6.51 -1.58
C LEU A 51 -9.23 5.84 -2.95
N LEU A 52 -8.53 4.71 -2.97
CA LEU A 52 -8.55 3.75 -4.05
C LEU A 52 -9.15 2.45 -3.52
N VAL A 53 -10.35 2.12 -3.97
CA VAL A 53 -11.06 0.91 -3.53
C VAL A 53 -11.22 -0.03 -4.71
N VAL A 54 -10.72 -1.25 -4.56
CA VAL A 54 -10.75 -2.27 -5.60
C VAL A 54 -11.39 -3.54 -5.05
N LEU A 55 -12.50 -3.96 -5.63
CA LEU A 55 -13.08 -5.26 -5.34
C LEU A 55 -12.54 -6.24 -6.37
N ASP A 56 -11.53 -7.02 -6.02
CA ASP A 56 -10.77 -7.83 -6.98
C ASP A 56 -11.11 -9.33 -6.94
N ARG A 57 -12.07 -9.73 -6.11
CA ARG A 57 -12.57 -11.11 -6.07
C ARG A 57 -13.90 -11.25 -6.78
N LYS A 58 -13.94 -12.20 -7.73
CA LYS A 58 -15.21 -12.58 -8.35
C LYS A 58 -16.15 -13.18 -7.32
N MET A 59 -17.40 -12.75 -7.35
CA MET A 59 -18.50 -13.22 -6.50
C MET A 59 -19.01 -14.62 -6.94
N THR A 60 -18.12 -15.58 -7.21
CA THR A 60 -18.51 -16.96 -7.56
C THR A 60 -18.60 -17.82 -6.29
N GLY A 61 -19.74 -18.47 -6.06
CA GLY A 61 -19.97 -19.33 -4.89
C GLY A 61 -20.22 -18.55 -3.58
N THR A 62 -20.92 -17.43 -3.66
CA THR A 62 -21.07 -16.44 -2.60
C THR A 62 -22.14 -16.83 -1.57
N THR A 63 -21.83 -16.53 -0.30
CA THR A 63 -22.82 -16.54 0.79
C THR A 63 -23.65 -15.24 0.76
N ASP A 64 -24.86 -15.29 1.33
CA ASP A 64 -25.70 -14.10 1.49
C ASP A 64 -25.00 -12.95 2.25
N GLU A 65 -24.07 -13.29 3.14
CA GLU A 65 -23.27 -12.32 3.87
C GLU A 65 -22.32 -11.55 2.94
N LEU A 66 -21.62 -12.23 2.06
CA LEU A 66 -20.72 -11.60 1.09
C LEU A 66 -21.48 -10.71 0.10
N ILE A 67 -22.68 -11.14 -0.33
CA ILE A 67 -23.54 -10.32 -1.18
C ILE A 67 -23.98 -9.04 -0.45
N ARG A 68 -24.35 -9.16 0.83
CA ARG A 68 -24.72 -7.97 1.63
C ARG A 68 -23.54 -7.03 1.82
N ASP A 69 -22.35 -7.56 2.14
CA ASP A 69 -21.14 -6.76 2.31
C ASP A 69 -20.76 -6.03 1.01
N TYR A 70 -20.80 -6.73 -0.12
CA TYR A 70 -20.58 -6.17 -1.45
C TYR A 70 -21.55 -5.02 -1.77
N ASN A 71 -22.86 -5.26 -1.65
CA ASN A 71 -23.87 -4.24 -1.91
C ASN A 71 -23.76 -3.05 -0.94
N SER A 72 -23.33 -3.31 0.29
CA SER A 72 -23.16 -2.27 1.30
C SER A 72 -21.98 -1.36 0.97
N ILE A 73 -20.87 -1.92 0.47
CA ILE A 73 -19.72 -1.11 0.10
C ILE A 73 -19.96 -0.30 -1.17
N HIS A 74 -20.63 -0.87 -2.16
CA HIS A 74 -21.06 -0.14 -3.36
C HIS A 74 -21.87 1.11 -3.00
N ARG A 75 -22.91 0.93 -2.18
CA ARG A 75 -23.73 2.05 -1.73
C ARG A 75 -22.91 3.10 -0.99
N PHE A 76 -22.06 2.67 -0.07
CA PHE A 76 -21.21 3.57 0.70
C PHE A 76 -20.25 4.36 -0.18
N MET A 77 -19.59 3.72 -1.16
CA MET A 77 -18.67 4.41 -2.07
C MET A 77 -19.38 5.44 -2.93
N ASP A 78 -20.61 5.13 -3.37
CA ASP A 78 -21.45 6.05 -4.14
C ASP A 78 -21.91 7.25 -3.27
N GLU A 79 -22.43 7.00 -2.07
CA GLU A 79 -22.84 8.03 -1.11
C GLU A 79 -21.67 8.96 -0.73
N GLN A 80 -20.46 8.41 -0.57
CA GLN A 80 -19.26 9.15 -0.24
C GLN A 80 -18.56 9.78 -1.46
N LYS A 81 -19.03 9.51 -2.68
CA LYS A 81 -18.51 10.00 -3.96
C LYS A 81 -17.04 9.63 -4.17
N VAL A 82 -16.70 8.38 -3.93
CA VAL A 82 -15.35 7.86 -4.15
C VAL A 82 -15.17 7.64 -5.65
N GLU A 83 -14.30 8.44 -6.28
CA GLU A 83 -14.08 8.42 -7.73
C GLU A 83 -13.24 7.20 -8.18
N HIS A 84 -12.28 6.79 -7.35
CA HIS A 84 -11.39 5.66 -7.65
C HIS A 84 -11.93 4.37 -7.03
N PHE A 85 -13.13 3.98 -7.45
CA PHE A 85 -13.77 2.73 -7.08
C PHE A 85 -13.81 1.79 -8.29
N PHE A 86 -13.21 0.62 -8.14
CA PHE A 86 -13.07 -0.39 -9.20
C PHE A 86 -13.72 -1.69 -8.77
N ASP A 87 -14.62 -2.18 -9.58
CA ASP A 87 -15.33 -3.45 -9.35
C ASP A 87 -14.52 -4.66 -9.84
N CYS A 88 -14.96 -5.86 -9.51
CA CYS A 88 -14.27 -7.14 -9.66
C CYS A 88 -13.95 -7.58 -11.12
N ASP A 89 -14.37 -6.82 -12.11
CA ASP A 89 -14.04 -7.04 -13.52
C ASP A 89 -12.85 -6.19 -14.01
N LYS A 90 -12.31 -5.31 -13.18
CA LYS A 90 -11.31 -4.30 -13.57
C LYS A 90 -9.85 -4.74 -13.36
N GLY A 91 -9.61 -5.76 -12.57
CA GLY A 91 -8.28 -6.31 -12.31
C GLY A 91 -7.91 -6.42 -10.84
N ILE A 92 -6.66 -6.75 -10.58
CA ILE A 92 -6.12 -6.94 -9.24
C ILE A 92 -5.75 -5.57 -8.64
N CYS A 93 -6.01 -5.39 -7.34
CA CYS A 93 -5.83 -4.10 -6.66
C CYS A 93 -4.42 -3.51 -6.82
N HIS A 94 -3.38 -4.33 -6.79
CA HIS A 94 -1.99 -3.85 -6.94
C HIS A 94 -1.66 -3.41 -8.37
N GLU A 95 -2.25 -4.01 -9.39
CA GLU A 95 -2.07 -3.61 -10.79
C GLU A 95 -2.80 -2.30 -11.09
N ILE A 96 -4.02 -2.16 -10.58
CA ILE A 96 -4.80 -0.92 -10.67
C ILE A 96 -4.07 0.21 -9.92
N LEU A 97 -3.57 -0.08 -8.70
CA LEU A 97 -2.78 0.87 -7.93
C LEU A 97 -1.55 1.33 -8.70
N ALA A 98 -0.82 0.40 -9.35
CA ALA A 98 0.39 0.73 -10.11
C ALA A 98 0.14 1.81 -11.18
N GLY A 99 -1.02 1.80 -11.82
CA GLY A 99 -1.44 2.80 -12.81
C GLY A 99 -1.73 4.19 -12.23
N GLN A 100 -1.85 4.32 -10.90
CA GLN A 100 -2.15 5.58 -10.21
C GLN A 100 -0.94 6.19 -9.49
N LEU A 101 0.20 5.46 -9.45
CA LEU A 101 1.35 5.86 -8.66
C LEU A 101 2.13 7.01 -9.29
N LYS A 102 2.64 7.88 -8.42
CA LYS A 102 3.61 8.93 -8.77
C LYS A 102 4.85 8.76 -7.91
N PRO A 103 6.06 8.76 -8.49
CA PRO A 103 7.30 8.68 -7.72
C PRO A 103 7.35 9.73 -6.61
N GLY A 104 7.79 9.32 -5.43
CA GLY A 104 7.83 10.18 -4.24
C GLY A 104 6.53 10.19 -3.42
N GLY A 105 5.49 9.46 -3.85
CA GLY A 105 4.22 9.36 -3.14
C GLY A 105 4.31 8.54 -1.84
N LEU A 106 3.45 8.87 -0.87
CA LEU A 106 3.20 8.09 0.34
C LEU A 106 1.90 7.29 0.14
N ILE A 107 2.05 5.98 0.00
CA ILE A 107 0.96 5.05 -0.29
C ILE A 107 0.70 4.18 0.92
N VAL A 108 -0.54 4.02 1.29
CA VAL A 108 -0.94 3.07 2.33
C VAL A 108 -2.06 2.17 1.83
N GLY A 109 -2.13 0.96 2.33
CA GLY A 109 -3.17 0.04 1.88
C GLY A 109 -3.51 -1.03 2.92
N ASN A 110 -4.74 -1.47 2.92
CA ASN A 110 -5.21 -2.56 3.77
C ASN A 110 -4.85 -3.93 3.18
N ASP A 111 -3.60 -4.08 2.80
CA ASP A 111 -3.01 -5.32 2.31
C ASP A 111 -1.50 -5.35 2.59
N SER A 112 -0.98 -6.52 2.98
CA SER A 112 0.45 -6.70 3.28
C SER A 112 1.36 -6.51 2.06
N HIS A 113 0.84 -6.71 0.85
CA HIS A 113 1.57 -6.53 -0.40
C HIS A 113 1.54 -5.07 -0.90
N THR A 114 0.97 -4.13 -0.16
CA THR A 114 1.01 -2.69 -0.50
C THR A 114 2.42 -2.19 -0.77
N CYS A 115 3.43 -2.77 -0.10
CA CYS A 115 4.84 -2.47 -0.30
C CYS A 115 5.32 -2.67 -1.76
N THR A 116 4.59 -3.40 -2.60
CA THR A 116 4.85 -3.53 -4.05
C THR A 116 4.90 -2.17 -4.76
N ALA A 117 4.14 -1.18 -4.27
CA ALA A 117 4.20 0.19 -4.79
C ALA A 117 5.58 0.85 -4.63
N GLY A 118 6.45 0.29 -3.77
CA GLY A 118 7.85 0.69 -3.67
C GLY A 118 8.65 0.52 -4.97
N ALA A 119 8.30 -0.45 -5.81
CA ALA A 119 8.91 -0.65 -7.13
C ALA A 119 8.70 0.55 -8.07
N PHE A 120 7.73 1.40 -7.78
CA PHE A 120 7.41 2.62 -8.52
C PHE A 120 7.96 3.89 -7.83
N ASN A 121 8.97 3.73 -6.99
CA ASN A 121 9.56 4.83 -6.22
C ASN A 121 8.54 5.55 -5.31
N CYS A 122 7.70 4.79 -4.62
CA CYS A 122 6.82 5.28 -3.56
C CYS A 122 7.27 4.74 -2.19
N MET A 123 6.99 5.47 -1.12
CA MET A 123 6.96 4.86 0.21
C MET A 123 5.62 4.18 0.39
N ALA A 124 5.62 2.87 0.59
CA ALA A 124 4.39 2.09 0.63
C ALA A 124 4.30 1.24 1.90
N VAL A 125 3.19 1.33 2.62
CA VAL A 125 3.00 0.69 3.92
C VAL A 125 1.66 -0.05 3.97
N GLY A 126 1.72 -1.34 4.36
CA GLY A 126 0.52 -2.12 4.67
C GLY A 126 -0.06 -1.73 6.04
N LEU A 127 -1.36 -1.54 6.10
CA LEU A 127 -2.11 -1.19 7.31
C LEU A 127 -3.13 -2.26 7.67
N ASN A 128 -3.49 -2.34 8.94
CA ASN A 128 -4.65 -3.10 9.36
C ASN A 128 -5.97 -2.33 9.12
N LYS A 129 -7.11 -3.01 9.34
CA LYS A 129 -8.44 -2.43 9.08
C LYS A 129 -8.75 -1.23 9.96
N THR A 130 -8.32 -1.26 11.22
CA THR A 130 -8.55 -0.18 12.18
C THR A 130 -7.76 1.06 11.79
N GLU A 131 -6.49 0.92 11.46
CA GLU A 131 -5.65 2.02 10.98
C GLU A 131 -6.21 2.62 9.69
N THR A 132 -6.71 1.79 8.77
CA THR A 132 -7.36 2.25 7.55
C THR A 132 -8.65 3.02 7.85
N ALA A 133 -9.47 2.55 8.80
CA ALA A 133 -10.69 3.26 9.23
C ALA A 133 -10.36 4.61 9.88
N VAL A 134 -9.28 4.70 10.66
CA VAL A 134 -8.78 5.98 11.19
C VAL A 134 -8.44 6.93 10.05
N LEU A 135 -7.73 6.47 9.01
CA LEU A 135 -7.41 7.29 7.84
C LEU A 135 -8.66 7.74 7.07
N TRP A 136 -9.67 6.89 6.95
CA TRP A 136 -10.94 7.28 6.34
C TRP A 136 -11.61 8.43 7.09
N LYS A 137 -11.48 8.43 8.43
CA LYS A 137 -12.08 9.43 9.32
C LYS A 137 -11.25 10.69 9.44
N GLU A 138 -9.94 10.57 9.70
CA GLU A 138 -9.06 11.70 10.04
C GLU A 138 -8.27 12.22 8.82
N GLY A 139 -8.06 11.40 7.79
CA GLY A 139 -7.27 11.75 6.59
C GLY A 139 -5.77 11.79 6.83
N GLU A 140 -5.31 11.58 8.05
CA GLU A 140 -3.90 11.56 8.42
C GLU A 140 -3.64 10.57 9.56
N MET A 141 -2.40 10.10 9.67
CA MET A 141 -1.98 9.23 10.76
C MET A 141 -0.50 9.42 11.06
N TRP A 142 -0.07 8.85 12.18
CA TRP A 142 1.34 8.82 12.54
C TRP A 142 2.10 7.76 11.75
N PHE A 143 3.34 8.09 11.43
CA PHE A 143 4.32 7.17 10.84
C PHE A 143 5.61 7.28 11.63
N ARG A 144 6.21 6.14 11.96
CA ARG A 144 7.60 6.11 12.37
C ARG A 144 8.45 6.05 11.10
N VAL A 145 9.41 6.95 10.96
CA VAL A 145 10.35 6.93 9.82
C VAL A 145 11.23 5.69 9.94
N PRO A 146 11.17 4.73 8.99
CA PRO A 146 11.96 3.51 9.08
C PRO A 146 13.45 3.77 8.81
N GLU A 147 14.30 2.94 9.39
CA GLU A 147 15.68 2.80 8.93
C GLU A 147 15.70 2.17 7.54
N THR A 148 16.75 2.44 6.76
CA THR A 148 16.88 1.95 5.39
C THR A 148 18.06 0.99 5.27
N ILE A 149 17.80 -0.17 4.70
CA ILE A 149 18.83 -1.10 4.22
C ILE A 149 19.11 -0.76 2.77
N LYS A 150 20.35 -0.41 2.47
CA LYS A 150 20.82 -0.15 1.11
C LYS A 150 21.30 -1.43 0.46
N ILE A 151 20.66 -1.80 -0.65
CA ILE A 151 21.05 -2.93 -1.49
C ILE A 151 21.75 -2.38 -2.72
N SER A 152 23.04 -2.68 -2.88
CA SER A 152 23.84 -2.24 -4.03
C SER A 152 23.98 -3.36 -5.05
N LEU A 153 23.36 -3.18 -6.22
CA LEU A 153 23.45 -4.11 -7.35
C LEU A 153 24.54 -3.64 -8.30
N LYS A 154 25.54 -4.49 -8.52
CA LYS A 154 26.67 -4.24 -9.41
C LYS A 154 26.57 -5.17 -10.62
N ASN A 155 26.99 -4.66 -11.78
CA ASN A 155 26.99 -5.43 -13.04
C ASN A 155 25.58 -5.83 -13.49
N ARG A 156 25.50 -6.85 -14.35
CA ARG A 156 24.28 -7.43 -14.88
C ARG A 156 24.05 -8.82 -14.30
N LEU A 157 22.82 -9.27 -14.32
CA LEU A 157 22.52 -10.67 -13.99
C LEU A 157 23.20 -11.60 -15.01
N PRO A 158 23.78 -12.73 -14.55
CA PRO A 158 24.28 -13.76 -15.45
C PRO A 158 23.19 -14.31 -16.36
N GLU A 159 23.60 -14.90 -17.50
CA GLU A 159 22.67 -15.61 -18.38
C GLU A 159 21.94 -16.72 -17.63
N GLY A 160 20.63 -16.81 -17.82
CA GLY A 160 19.74 -17.76 -17.13
C GLY A 160 19.31 -17.37 -15.72
N VAL A 161 19.77 -16.20 -15.21
CA VAL A 161 19.34 -15.65 -13.91
C VAL A 161 18.39 -14.47 -14.14
N TYR A 162 17.26 -14.49 -13.45
CA TYR A 162 16.20 -13.50 -13.59
C TYR A 162 16.03 -12.67 -12.32
N ALA A 163 15.32 -11.56 -12.42
CA ALA A 163 15.02 -10.68 -11.28
C ALA A 163 14.40 -11.42 -10.08
N LYS A 164 13.58 -12.44 -10.34
CA LYS A 164 12.98 -13.29 -9.30
C LYS A 164 14.02 -14.08 -8.52
N ASP A 165 15.06 -14.61 -9.19
CA ASP A 165 16.13 -15.37 -8.53
C ASP A 165 16.92 -14.43 -7.61
N LEU A 166 17.21 -13.22 -8.09
CA LEU A 166 17.83 -12.17 -7.27
C LEU A 166 16.98 -11.81 -6.06
N ALA A 167 15.67 -11.63 -6.23
CA ALA A 167 14.76 -11.34 -5.12
C ALA A 167 14.76 -12.44 -4.07
N LEU A 168 14.71 -13.71 -4.49
CA LEU A 168 14.78 -14.87 -3.59
C LEU A 168 16.12 -14.97 -2.86
N TRP A 169 17.22 -14.67 -3.55
CA TRP A 169 18.55 -14.65 -2.96
C TRP A 169 18.67 -13.53 -1.91
N ILE A 170 18.20 -12.31 -2.22
CA ILE A 170 18.16 -11.19 -1.26
C ILE A 170 17.30 -11.55 -0.04
N MET A 171 16.14 -12.15 -0.23
CA MET A 171 15.30 -12.62 0.87
C MET A 171 16.02 -13.64 1.76
N GLY A 172 16.78 -14.55 1.16
CA GLY A 172 17.62 -15.51 1.88
C GLY A 172 18.68 -14.84 2.74
N MET A 173 19.37 -13.84 2.19
CA MET A 173 20.37 -13.05 2.93
C MET A 173 19.76 -12.23 4.07
N LEU A 174 18.59 -11.64 3.86
CA LEU A 174 17.96 -10.78 4.85
C LEU A 174 17.21 -11.57 5.93
N ARG A 175 17.08 -12.88 5.77
CA ARG A 175 16.31 -13.73 6.70
C ARG A 175 16.86 -13.71 8.13
N GLU A 176 18.18 -13.59 8.28
CA GLU A 176 18.86 -13.55 9.58
C GLU A 176 18.99 -12.13 10.14
N GLU A 177 18.68 -11.12 9.33
CA GLU A 177 18.71 -9.72 9.70
C GLU A 177 17.35 -9.27 10.27
N ASN A 178 17.38 -8.36 11.22
CA ASN A 178 16.14 -7.74 11.69
C ASN A 178 15.65 -6.71 10.67
N VAL A 179 14.86 -7.17 9.69
CA VAL A 179 14.29 -6.33 8.62
C VAL A 179 12.89 -5.80 8.94
N ALA A 180 12.33 -6.20 10.08
CA ALA A 180 11.01 -5.73 10.48
C ALA A 180 11.00 -4.19 10.56
N TYR A 181 10.01 -3.60 9.89
CA TYR A 181 9.83 -2.15 9.84
C TYR A 181 11.03 -1.37 9.25
N LYS A 182 11.76 -1.96 8.31
CA LYS A 182 12.84 -1.28 7.57
C LYS A 182 12.43 -1.06 6.12
N SER A 183 12.97 -0.01 5.52
CA SER A 183 12.87 0.25 4.09
C SER A 183 14.03 -0.43 3.35
N LEU A 184 13.78 -0.94 2.15
CA LEU A 184 14.82 -1.45 1.26
C LEU A 184 14.99 -0.45 0.10
N GLU A 185 16.20 0.03 -0.12
CA GLU A 185 16.53 0.89 -1.26
C GLU A 185 17.55 0.19 -2.17
N PHE A 186 17.16 0.02 -3.43
CA PHE A 186 18.00 -0.59 -4.46
C PHE A 186 18.80 0.47 -5.19
N HIS A 187 20.10 0.30 -5.26
CA HIS A 187 21.05 1.22 -5.87
C HIS A 187 22.03 0.50 -6.80
N GLY A 188 22.65 1.27 -7.67
CA GLY A 188 23.76 0.82 -8.52
C GLY A 188 23.37 0.58 -9.97
N GLU A 189 24.39 0.30 -10.77
CA GLU A 189 24.28 0.15 -12.23
C GLU A 189 23.49 -1.11 -12.67
N GLY A 190 23.34 -2.07 -11.77
CA GLY A 190 22.54 -3.28 -12.02
C GLY A 190 21.02 -3.06 -11.95
N VAL A 191 20.54 -1.97 -11.31
CA VAL A 191 19.09 -1.72 -11.16
C VAL A 191 18.37 -1.53 -12.49
N PRO A 192 18.86 -0.74 -13.47
CA PRO A 192 18.19 -0.59 -14.76
C PRO A 192 18.19 -1.85 -15.64
N ALA A 193 18.92 -2.87 -15.24
CA ALA A 193 19.05 -4.13 -15.99
C ALA A 193 18.12 -5.24 -15.46
N LEU A 194 17.32 -4.95 -14.43
CA LEU A 194 16.29 -5.85 -13.89
C LEU A 194 15.01 -5.74 -14.68
#